data_bd27092f7711bd8c4249186282975b01
#
_entry.id   bd27092f7711bd8c4249186282975b01
#
_cell.length_a   1.000
_cell.length_b   1.000
_cell.length_c   1.000
_cell.angle_alpha   90.00
_cell.angle_beta   90.00
_cell.angle_gamma   90.00
#
_symmetry.space_group_name_H-M   'P 1'
#
loop_
_entity.id
_entity.type
_entity.pdbx_description
1 polymer ?
#
loop_
_entity_poly.entity_id
_entity_poly.type
_entity_poly.pdbx_seq_one_letter_code
_entity_poly.pdbx_strand_id
1 'polypeptide(L)'
;PLKSKQLNKGISQLMDEGVAQLFVLSLNNRKVIGTVGSLQFDVIKHRLENEYNAKCSYENLNVYKACWIENVSKKQDSFEEFKRIKHKFLAKDKKNRLVYFADSAFTLQMSKEKFPNILFHNTSEFSSASPVGPKFRGIFD
;
A
#
# COMPACT_ATOMS: atom_id res chain seq x y z
N PRO A 1 -6.04 3.28 -22.66
CA PRO A 1 -6.94 4.40 -22.77
C PRO A 1 -6.37 5.69 -22.22
N LEU A 2 -6.77 6.80 -22.76
CA LEU A 2 -6.27 8.11 -22.39
C LEU A 2 -6.54 8.42 -20.91
N LYS A 3 -7.71 8.02 -20.40
CA LYS A 3 -8.11 8.28 -19.03
C LYS A 3 -7.17 7.60 -18.02
N SER A 4 -6.77 6.36 -18.30
CA SER A 4 -5.84 5.64 -17.43
C SER A 4 -4.46 6.30 -17.42
N LYS A 5 -4.00 6.79 -18.57
CA LYS A 5 -2.72 7.50 -18.64
C LYS A 5 -2.74 8.79 -17.82
N GLN A 6 -3.82 9.55 -17.92
CA GLN A 6 -3.98 10.79 -17.16
C GLN A 6 -4.03 10.52 -15.67
N LEU A 7 -4.76 9.48 -15.27
CA LEU A 7 -4.85 9.09 -13.86
C LEU A 7 -3.48 8.67 -13.33
N ASN A 8 -2.77 7.82 -14.06
CA ASN A 8 -1.45 7.36 -13.67
C ASN A 8 -0.45 8.50 -13.53
N LYS A 9 -0.47 9.43 -14.49
CA LYS A 9 0.40 10.61 -14.47
C LYS A 9 0.10 11.48 -13.23
N GLY A 10 -1.18 11.73 -12.97
CA GLY A 10 -1.59 12.53 -11.82
C GLY A 10 -1.21 11.90 -10.51
N ILE A 11 -1.46 10.60 -10.36
CA ILE A 11 -1.08 9.87 -9.15
C ILE A 11 0.42 9.94 -8.94
N SER A 12 1.21 9.69 -9.99
CA SER A 12 2.66 9.72 -9.89
C SER A 12 3.16 11.08 -9.40
N GLN A 13 2.61 12.15 -9.94
CA GLN A 13 3.00 13.49 -9.55
C GLN A 13 2.62 13.82 -8.11
N LEU A 14 1.41 13.45 -7.69
CA LEU A 14 0.98 13.69 -6.31
C LEU A 14 1.83 12.90 -5.33
N MET A 15 2.27 11.69 -5.71
CA MET A 15 3.18 10.91 -4.86
C MET A 15 4.56 11.58 -4.77
N ASP A 16 5.06 12.13 -5.87
CA ASP A 16 6.33 12.86 -5.87
C ASP A 16 6.27 14.11 -4.97
N GLU A 17 5.10 14.72 -4.83
CA GLU A 17 4.88 15.83 -3.92
C GLU A 17 4.75 15.39 -2.45
N GLY A 18 4.67 14.09 -2.19
CA GLY A 18 4.54 13.58 -0.83
C GLY A 18 3.15 13.68 -0.23
N VAL A 19 2.12 13.86 -1.06
CA VAL A 19 0.73 14.00 -0.60
C VAL A 19 0.21 12.69 0.00
N ALA A 20 0.67 11.55 -0.54
CA ALA A 20 0.24 10.23 -0.11
C ALA A 20 1.27 9.19 -0.52
N GLN A 21 1.03 7.94 -0.14
CA GLN A 21 1.84 6.80 -0.57
C GLN A 21 1.06 5.98 -1.59
N LEU A 22 1.77 5.44 -2.57
CA LEU A 22 1.19 4.59 -3.60
C LEU A 22 1.66 3.15 -3.41
N PHE A 23 0.71 2.22 -3.49
CA PHE A 23 0.97 0.79 -3.47
C PHE A 23 0.27 0.14 -4.64
N VAL A 24 0.80 -0.99 -5.09
CA VAL A 24 0.18 -1.80 -6.14
C VAL A 24 -0.01 -3.21 -5.61
N LEU A 25 -1.26 -3.68 -5.60
CA LEU A 25 -1.58 -5.01 -5.10
C LEU A 25 -0.96 -6.08 -6.00
N SER A 26 -0.34 -7.09 -5.38
CA SER A 26 0.30 -8.17 -6.12
C SER A 26 -0.72 -9.05 -6.83
N LEU A 27 -1.92 -9.20 -6.28
CA LEU A 27 -2.94 -10.09 -6.81
C LEU A 27 -3.48 -9.64 -8.17
N ASN A 28 -3.74 -8.33 -8.33
CA ASN A 28 -4.47 -7.82 -9.48
C ASN A 28 -3.94 -6.51 -10.05
N ASN A 29 -2.79 -6.08 -9.58
CA ASN A 29 -2.15 -4.81 -9.98
C ASN A 29 -3.01 -3.56 -9.71
N ARG A 30 -3.97 -3.67 -8.82
CA ARG A 30 -4.76 -2.51 -8.41
C ARG A 30 -3.93 -1.53 -7.63
N LYS A 31 -4.14 -0.25 -7.91
CA LYS A 31 -3.45 0.82 -7.17
C LYS A 31 -4.18 1.08 -5.86
N VAL A 32 -3.40 1.31 -4.82
CA VAL A 32 -3.89 1.64 -3.48
C VAL A 32 -3.18 2.91 -3.03
N ILE A 33 -3.96 3.84 -2.50
CA ILE A 33 -3.44 5.08 -1.95
C ILE A 33 -3.49 4.99 -0.43
N GLY A 34 -2.36 5.29 0.21
CA GLY A 34 -2.28 5.39 1.66
C GLY A 34 -2.10 6.83 2.08
N THR A 35 -2.93 7.29 3.01
CA THR A 35 -2.89 8.66 3.51
C THR A 35 -2.90 8.68 5.03
N VAL A 36 -2.49 9.80 5.61
CA VAL A 36 -2.51 9.99 7.07
C VAL A 36 -3.94 10.13 7.58
N GLY A 37 -4.81 10.78 6.82
CA GLY A 37 -6.20 11.00 7.22
C GLY A 37 -7.16 10.93 6.04
N SER A 38 -8.45 10.80 6.36
CA SER A 38 -9.49 10.63 5.34
C SER A 38 -9.65 11.83 4.42
N LEU A 39 -9.38 13.04 4.93
CA LEU A 39 -9.54 14.26 4.15
C LEU A 39 -8.61 14.30 2.93
N GLN A 40 -7.42 13.71 3.04
CA GLN A 40 -6.48 13.66 1.92
C GLN A 40 -7.06 12.96 0.70
N PHE A 41 -7.93 11.97 0.89
CA PHE A 41 -8.57 11.30 -0.24
C PHE A 41 -9.42 12.28 -1.06
N ASP A 42 -10.14 13.16 -0.40
CA ASP A 42 -10.96 14.17 -1.09
C ASP A 42 -10.08 15.19 -1.83
N VAL A 43 -8.97 15.60 -1.20
CA VAL A 43 -8.00 16.51 -1.82
C VAL A 43 -7.39 15.87 -3.06
N ILE A 44 -6.96 14.61 -2.96
CA ILE A 44 -6.34 13.90 -4.07
C ILE A 44 -7.33 13.78 -5.24
N LYS A 45 -8.56 13.38 -4.96
CA LYS A 45 -9.59 13.23 -5.98
C LYS A 45 -9.86 14.56 -6.68
N HIS A 46 -10.02 15.63 -5.91
CA HIS A 46 -10.25 16.97 -6.45
C HIS A 46 -9.10 17.39 -7.38
N ARG A 47 -7.86 17.19 -6.95
CA ARG A 47 -6.70 17.56 -7.75
C ARG A 47 -6.58 16.72 -9.03
N LEU A 48 -6.85 15.41 -8.93
CA LEU A 48 -6.82 14.55 -10.12
C LEU A 48 -7.86 14.99 -11.15
N GLU A 49 -9.05 15.33 -10.71
CA GLU A 49 -10.10 15.76 -11.63
C GLU A 49 -9.84 17.14 -12.24
N ASN A 50 -9.30 18.07 -11.46
CA ASN A 50 -9.15 19.46 -11.90
C ASN A 50 -7.81 19.77 -12.54
N GLU A 51 -6.72 19.12 -12.10
CA GLU A 51 -5.39 19.39 -12.64
C GLU A 51 -5.00 18.42 -13.78
N TYR A 52 -5.53 17.20 -13.74
CA TYR A 52 -5.16 16.15 -14.69
C TYR A 52 -6.31 15.66 -15.54
N ASN A 53 -7.50 16.23 -15.34
CA ASN A 53 -8.72 15.82 -16.03
C ASN A 53 -8.96 14.30 -15.90
N ALA A 54 -8.66 13.75 -14.72
CA ALA A 54 -8.74 12.33 -14.46
C ALA A 54 -9.77 12.06 -13.37
N LYS A 55 -10.96 11.65 -13.79
CA LYS A 55 -11.99 11.20 -12.84
C LYS A 55 -11.58 9.87 -12.25
N CYS A 56 -11.79 9.71 -10.96
CA CYS A 56 -11.44 8.48 -10.28
C CYS A 56 -12.50 8.13 -9.24
N SER A 57 -12.48 6.87 -8.83
CA SER A 57 -13.32 6.36 -7.75
C SER A 57 -12.44 5.66 -6.74
N TYR A 58 -12.90 5.60 -5.51
CA TYR A 58 -12.21 4.89 -4.45
C TYR A 58 -12.95 3.62 -4.06
N GLU A 59 -12.19 2.63 -3.62
CA GLU A 59 -12.71 1.38 -3.07
C GLU A 59 -12.15 1.23 -1.66
N ASN A 60 -13.03 1.04 -0.69
CA ASN A 60 -12.60 0.83 0.70
C ASN A 60 -11.88 -0.50 0.83
N LEU A 61 -10.75 -0.49 1.54
CA LEU A 61 -9.98 -1.69 1.82
C LEU A 61 -9.93 -1.90 3.33
N ASN A 62 -10.04 -3.16 3.72
CA ASN A 62 -9.93 -3.55 5.12
C ASN A 62 -8.47 -3.76 5.49
N VAL A 63 -7.76 -2.67 5.76
CA VAL A 63 -6.35 -2.71 6.14
C VAL A 63 -6.21 -2.15 7.55
N TYR A 64 -5.78 -3.02 8.46
CA TYR A 64 -5.45 -2.62 9.82
C TYR A 64 -4.10 -1.93 9.85
N LYS A 65 -3.10 -2.51 9.14
CA LYS A 65 -1.73 -2.01 9.15
C LYS A 65 -0.97 -2.46 7.92
N ALA A 66 -0.16 -1.58 7.37
CA ALA A 66 0.79 -1.92 6.33
C ALA A 66 2.16 -2.19 6.96
N CYS A 67 2.77 -3.31 6.62
CA CYS A 67 4.09 -3.69 7.13
C CYS A 67 5.02 -3.97 5.96
N TRP A 68 6.18 -3.32 5.96
CA TRP A 68 7.25 -3.66 5.03
C TRP A 68 7.94 -4.90 5.57
N ILE A 69 8.04 -5.94 4.74
CA ILE A 69 8.54 -7.25 5.19
C ILE A 69 9.95 -7.50 4.70
N GLU A 70 10.74 -8.08 5.58
CA GLU A 70 12.13 -8.40 5.31
C GLU A 70 12.43 -9.82 5.75
N ASN A 71 13.00 -10.64 4.86
CA ASN A 71 13.43 -11.99 5.20
C ASN A 71 14.85 -11.93 5.76
N VAL A 72 14.99 -12.21 7.06
CA VAL A 72 16.30 -12.19 7.72
C VAL A 72 16.99 -13.55 7.72
N SER A 73 16.30 -14.58 7.23
CA SER A 73 16.87 -15.92 7.12
C SER A 73 17.56 -16.10 5.78
N LYS A 74 18.64 -16.88 5.77
CA LYS A 74 19.28 -17.29 4.52
C LYS A 74 18.45 -18.33 3.76
N LYS A 75 17.49 -18.97 4.44
CA LYS A 75 16.57 -19.94 3.83
C LYS A 75 15.41 -19.20 3.20
N GLN A 76 15.12 -19.48 1.95
CA GLN A 76 14.07 -18.84 1.20
C GLN A 76 12.70 -19.53 1.33
N ASP A 77 12.68 -20.78 1.78
CA ASP A 77 11.46 -21.59 1.78
C ASP A 77 10.32 -20.98 2.60
N SER A 78 10.65 -20.51 3.79
CA SER A 78 9.66 -19.89 4.69
C SER A 78 9.11 -18.58 4.10
N PHE A 79 9.99 -17.79 3.49
CA PHE A 79 9.59 -16.54 2.87
C PHE A 79 8.71 -16.77 1.64
N GLU A 80 9.05 -17.74 0.82
CA GLU A 80 8.25 -18.11 -0.35
C GLU A 80 6.88 -18.64 0.07
N GLU A 81 6.82 -19.43 1.15
CA GLU A 81 5.56 -19.88 1.71
C GLU A 81 4.69 -18.73 2.19
N PHE A 82 5.28 -17.76 2.89
CA PHE A 82 4.58 -16.57 3.33
C PHE A 82 3.97 -15.83 2.14
N LYS A 83 4.76 -15.60 1.09
CA LYS A 83 4.27 -14.90 -0.10
C LYS A 83 3.14 -15.65 -0.79
N ARG A 84 3.21 -16.96 -0.81
CA ARG A 84 2.17 -17.79 -1.40
C ARG A 84 0.87 -17.74 -0.60
N ILE A 85 0.97 -17.89 0.72
CA ILE A 85 -0.20 -17.91 1.60
C ILE A 85 -0.85 -16.53 1.67
N LYS A 86 -0.06 -15.48 1.74
CA LYS A 86 -0.54 -14.11 1.93
C LYS A 86 -0.65 -13.31 0.63
N HIS A 87 -0.64 -13.96 -0.51
CA HIS A 87 -0.60 -13.29 -1.81
C HIS A 87 -1.68 -12.21 -1.97
N LYS A 88 -2.89 -12.47 -1.46
CA LYS A 88 -4.01 -11.53 -1.53
C LYS A 88 -3.78 -10.25 -0.72
N PHE A 89 -2.87 -10.29 0.24
CA PHE A 89 -2.59 -9.20 1.16
C PHE A 89 -1.26 -8.54 0.91
N LEU A 90 -0.60 -8.89 -0.19
CA LEU A 90 0.69 -8.32 -0.53
C LEU A 90 0.56 -7.21 -1.56
N ALA A 91 1.43 -6.24 -1.43
CA ALA A 91 1.52 -5.13 -2.36
C ALA A 91 2.98 -4.72 -2.52
N LYS A 92 3.23 -3.82 -3.46
CA LYS A 92 4.55 -3.21 -3.62
C LYS A 92 4.40 -1.71 -3.53
N ASP A 93 5.36 -1.06 -2.90
CA ASP A 93 5.37 0.38 -2.82
C ASP A 93 6.02 0.98 -4.08
N LYS A 94 6.17 2.31 -4.10
CA LYS A 94 6.73 3.02 -5.24
C LYS A 94 8.17 2.59 -5.56
N LYS A 95 8.91 2.13 -4.54
CA LYS A 95 10.28 1.64 -4.70
C LYS A 95 10.34 0.13 -4.94
N ASN A 96 9.22 -0.48 -5.25
CA ASN A 96 9.08 -1.91 -5.52
C ASN A 96 9.41 -2.79 -4.32
N ARG A 97 9.26 -2.27 -3.10
CA ARG A 97 9.47 -3.03 -1.88
C ARG A 97 8.18 -3.75 -1.49
N LEU A 98 8.31 -4.95 -0.97
CA LEU A 98 7.18 -5.78 -0.61
C LEU A 98 6.53 -5.30 0.69
N VAL A 99 5.20 -5.17 0.65
CA VAL A 99 4.40 -4.69 1.78
C VAL A 99 3.29 -5.68 2.06
N TYR A 100 3.08 -5.98 3.33
CA TYR A 100 1.99 -6.83 3.78
C TYR A 100 0.89 -5.95 4.38
N PHE A 101 -0.32 -6.02 3.83
CA PHE A 101 -1.49 -5.34 4.35
C PHE A 101 -2.24 -6.28 5.30
N ALA A 102 -1.93 -6.21 6.58
CA ALA A 102 -2.62 -7.00 7.59
C ALA A 102 -4.04 -6.47 7.78
N ASP A 103 -5.03 -7.37 7.81
CA ASP A 103 -6.43 -6.97 7.95
C ASP A 103 -6.86 -6.81 9.42
N SER A 104 -6.09 -7.34 10.35
CA SER A 104 -6.38 -7.21 11.78
C SER A 104 -5.12 -7.36 12.62
N ALA A 105 -5.18 -6.88 13.86
CA ALA A 105 -4.09 -7.06 14.82
C ALA A 105 -3.84 -8.55 15.08
N PHE A 106 -4.91 -9.33 15.17
CA PHE A 106 -4.82 -10.77 15.39
C PHE A 106 -4.09 -11.46 14.23
N THR A 107 -4.49 -11.18 12.99
CA THR A 107 -3.86 -11.78 11.81
C THR A 107 -2.38 -11.40 11.72
N LEU A 108 -2.05 -10.16 12.04
CA LEU A 108 -0.65 -9.71 12.05
C LEU A 108 0.16 -10.47 13.09
N GLN A 109 -0.38 -10.63 14.29
CA GLN A 109 0.31 -11.34 15.36
C GLN A 109 0.52 -12.81 15.00
N MET A 110 -0.49 -13.45 14.42
CA MET A 110 -0.38 -14.83 13.96
C MET A 110 0.68 -14.98 12.87
N SER A 111 0.77 -14.03 11.97
CA SER A 111 1.80 -14.05 10.93
C SER A 111 3.20 -13.94 11.52
N LYS A 112 3.37 -13.08 12.51
CA LYS A 112 4.66 -12.93 13.20
C LYS A 112 5.08 -14.22 13.91
N GLU A 113 4.14 -14.90 14.53
CA GLU A 113 4.41 -16.15 15.23
C GLU A 113 4.72 -17.30 14.27
N LYS A 114 3.98 -17.38 13.17
CA LYS A 114 4.16 -18.44 12.19
C LYS A 114 5.44 -18.26 11.38
N PHE A 115 5.86 -17.02 11.12
CA PHE A 115 7.01 -16.70 10.30
C PHE A 115 8.06 -15.90 11.08
N PRO A 116 8.71 -16.52 12.08
CA PRO A 116 9.65 -15.78 12.94
C PRO A 116 10.90 -15.26 12.22
N ASN A 117 11.18 -15.76 11.02
CA ASN A 117 12.32 -15.31 10.21
C ASN A 117 11.99 -14.09 9.36
N ILE A 118 10.75 -13.59 9.44
CA ILE A 118 10.33 -12.41 8.70
C ILE A 118 10.16 -11.26 9.68
N LEU A 119 10.79 -10.12 9.35
CA LEU A 119 10.59 -8.89 10.10
C LEU A 119 9.45 -8.10 9.46
N PHE A 120 8.57 -7.57 10.30
CA PHE A 120 7.43 -6.77 9.90
C PHE A 120 7.66 -5.33 10.35
N HIS A 121 8.14 -4.49 9.45
CA HIS A 121 8.46 -3.10 9.76
C HIS A 121 7.22 -2.23 9.60
N ASN A 122 6.96 -1.38 10.57
CA ASN A 122 5.76 -0.52 10.58
C ASN A 122 5.84 0.63 9.58
N THR A 123 7.04 1.02 9.18
CA THR A 123 7.26 2.13 8.26
C THR A 123 8.30 1.72 7.24
N SER A 124 8.29 2.41 6.10
CA SER A 124 9.45 2.35 5.23
C SER A 124 10.61 3.05 5.96
N GLU A 125 11.81 2.71 5.60
CA GLU A 125 13.00 3.25 6.26
C GLU A 125 13.10 4.77 6.21
N PHE A 126 12.28 5.41 5.39
CA PHE A 126 12.34 6.85 5.13
C PHE A 126 11.14 7.62 5.67
N SER A 127 10.15 6.94 6.26
CA SER A 127 8.98 7.64 6.75
C SER A 127 9.02 7.73 8.26
N SER A 128 8.75 8.93 8.78
CA SER A 128 8.54 9.12 10.19
C SER A 128 7.20 8.47 10.56
N ALA A 129 7.14 7.85 11.72
CA ALA A 129 5.91 7.26 12.21
C ALA A 129 4.87 8.35 12.43
N SER A 130 3.69 8.18 11.83
CA SER A 130 2.56 9.02 12.13
C SER A 130 1.86 8.50 13.38
N PRO A 131 1.44 9.37 14.31
CA PRO A 131 0.69 8.93 15.48
C PRO A 131 -0.70 8.39 15.12
N VAL A 132 -1.20 8.76 13.94
CA VAL A 132 -2.46 8.23 13.41
C VAL A 132 -2.09 7.28 12.30
N GLY A 133 -2.48 6.02 12.43
CA GLY A 133 -2.18 5.02 11.42
C GLY A 133 -2.71 5.45 10.05
N PRO A 134 -2.00 5.13 8.97
CA PRO A 134 -2.43 5.50 7.63
C PRO A 134 -3.74 4.83 7.26
N LYS A 135 -4.51 5.50 6.41
CA LYS A 135 -5.73 4.95 5.84
C LYS A 135 -5.46 4.56 4.39
N PHE A 136 -6.12 3.49 3.93
CA PHE A 136 -5.86 2.92 2.61
C PHE A 136 -7.16 2.77 1.83
N ARG A 137 -7.15 3.20 0.59
CA ARG A 137 -8.26 2.99 -0.36
C ARG A 137 -7.70 2.59 -1.71
N GLY A 138 -8.36 1.64 -2.36
CA GLY A 138 -8.09 1.37 -3.77
C GLY A 138 -8.53 2.55 -4.61
N ILE A 139 -7.83 2.81 -5.71
CA ILE A 139 -8.18 3.90 -6.63
C ILE A 139 -8.22 3.36 -8.05
N PHE A 140 -9.23 3.79 -8.82
CA PHE A 140 -9.42 3.36 -10.21
C PHE A 140 -10.18 4.43 -10.99
N ASP A 141 -10.09 4.36 -12.32
CA ASP A 141 -10.78 5.28 -13.21
C ASP A 141 -12.25 4.92 -13.47
#